data_9d4ebcd6c95932eb5a0ca72f802085a5
#
_entry.id   9d4ebcd6c95932eb5a0ca72f802085a5
#
_cell.length_a   1.000
_cell.length_b   1.000
_cell.length_c   1.000
_cell.angle_alpha   90.00
_cell.angle_beta   90.00
_cell.angle_gamma   90.00
#
_symmetry.space_group_name_H-M   'P 1'
#
loop_
_entity.id
_entity.type
_entity.pdbx_description
1 polymer ?
#
loop_
_entity_poly.entity_id
_entity_poly.type
_entity_poly.pdbx_seq_one_letter_code
_entity_poly.pdbx_strand_id
1 'polypeptide(L)'
;DEEKVELARTKGVIGVNPAKGTDSVKYVLEETYSHGADAVLITASAKTDEVIHQAAEMSRKRGRIVLVGVIGLDIRRDDFYKKELSFQVSCSYGPGRYDEDYENKGIDYPLPFVRWTEKRNFETVLQAISMGNIDVKSLITEEVDLKDYEKIYGDMRKHGSIASILKYPVDAKRNTIVEVASADFSVTKGQIGIIGAGNFTSATMLPALTKAGAHIRYIASAQGLSAKVLAQKAGAMKATSDYKEILKDAAVDLVMITTRHNLHASMVLDALRAKKHVFVEKPLCLNQAE
;
A
#
# COMPACT_ATOMS: atom_id res chain seq x y z
N ASP A 1 -21.92 -15.44 5.83
CA ASP A 1 -22.46 -14.38 4.96
C ASP A 1 -23.19 -15.06 3.78
N GLU A 2 -24.55 -14.94 3.76
CA GLU A 2 -25.38 -15.64 2.77
C GLU A 2 -25.19 -15.06 1.36
N GLU A 3 -25.01 -13.77 1.23
CA GLU A 3 -24.80 -13.11 -0.08
C GLU A 3 -23.58 -13.67 -0.80
N LYS A 4 -22.50 -13.89 -0.06
CA LYS A 4 -21.25 -14.49 -0.60
C LYS A 4 -21.44 -15.97 -0.93
N VAL A 5 -22.21 -16.70 -0.12
CA VAL A 5 -22.56 -18.09 -0.40
C VAL A 5 -23.40 -18.18 -1.67
N GLU A 6 -24.38 -17.27 -1.84
CA GLU A 6 -25.21 -17.24 -3.05
C GLU A 6 -24.40 -16.88 -4.29
N LEU A 7 -23.49 -15.89 -4.18
CA LEU A 7 -22.58 -15.58 -5.27
C LEU A 7 -21.72 -16.80 -5.67
N ALA A 8 -21.22 -17.57 -4.71
CA ALA A 8 -20.48 -18.80 -5.00
C ALA A 8 -21.35 -19.81 -5.78
N ARG A 9 -22.63 -19.95 -5.40
CA ARG A 9 -23.58 -20.82 -6.10
C ARG A 9 -23.81 -20.41 -7.55
N THR A 10 -23.91 -19.10 -7.81
CA THR A 10 -24.03 -18.59 -9.20
C THR A 10 -22.80 -18.93 -10.06
N LYS A 11 -21.67 -19.23 -9.45
CA LYS A 11 -20.44 -19.68 -10.13
C LYS A 11 -20.31 -21.21 -10.23
N GLY A 12 -21.38 -21.95 -9.91
CA GLY A 12 -21.36 -23.42 -9.97
C GLY A 12 -20.67 -24.09 -8.79
N VAL A 13 -20.39 -23.36 -7.71
CA VAL A 13 -19.79 -23.88 -6.48
C VAL A 13 -20.89 -24.28 -5.51
N ILE A 14 -20.73 -25.41 -4.82
CA ILE A 14 -21.62 -25.81 -3.74
C ILE A 14 -21.40 -24.86 -2.56
N GLY A 15 -22.40 -24.05 -2.26
CA GLY A 15 -22.32 -23.07 -1.18
C GLY A 15 -22.95 -23.60 0.11
N VAL A 16 -22.19 -23.70 1.18
CA VAL A 16 -22.62 -24.11 2.52
C VAL A 16 -22.50 -22.93 3.50
N ASN A 17 -23.54 -22.67 4.28
CA ASN A 17 -23.51 -21.63 5.31
C ASN A 17 -23.65 -22.23 6.71
N PRO A 18 -22.55 -22.39 7.49
CA PRO A 18 -22.61 -22.94 8.85
C PRO A 18 -23.50 -22.11 9.80
N ALA A 19 -23.62 -20.81 9.57
CA ALA A 19 -24.47 -19.95 10.39
C ALA A 19 -25.98 -20.28 10.31
N LYS A 20 -26.38 -21.09 9.32
CA LYS A 20 -27.74 -21.62 9.17
C LYS A 20 -27.91 -23.03 9.78
N GLY A 21 -26.96 -23.49 10.55
CA GLY A 21 -26.99 -24.77 11.25
C GLY A 21 -26.50 -25.96 10.43
N THR A 22 -25.93 -25.76 9.27
CA THR A 22 -25.30 -26.82 8.48
C THR A 22 -23.90 -27.15 9.02
N ASP A 23 -23.67 -28.39 9.40
CA ASP A 23 -22.36 -28.89 9.76
C ASP A 23 -21.52 -29.11 8.49
N SER A 24 -20.48 -28.28 8.32
CA SER A 24 -19.65 -28.31 7.14
C SER A 24 -18.84 -29.58 7.01
N VAL A 25 -18.37 -30.16 8.10
CA VAL A 25 -17.61 -31.43 8.10
C VAL A 25 -18.50 -32.56 7.64
N LYS A 26 -19.66 -32.68 8.27
CA LYS A 26 -20.65 -33.71 7.91
C LYS A 26 -21.07 -33.58 6.44
N TYR A 27 -21.33 -32.35 5.98
CA TYR A 27 -21.71 -32.10 4.59
C TYR A 27 -20.62 -32.58 3.61
N VAL A 28 -19.37 -32.23 3.83
CA VAL A 28 -18.26 -32.69 2.96
C VAL A 28 -18.11 -34.22 2.98
N LEU A 29 -18.27 -34.84 4.14
CA LEU A 29 -18.19 -36.31 4.23
C LEU A 29 -19.36 -36.98 3.50
N GLU A 30 -20.56 -36.44 3.55
CA GLU A 30 -21.71 -36.95 2.79
C GLU A 30 -21.48 -36.85 1.28
N GLU A 31 -21.05 -35.68 0.78
CA GLU A 31 -20.77 -35.46 -0.65
C GLU A 31 -19.60 -36.27 -1.19
N THR A 32 -18.71 -36.72 -0.32
CA THR A 32 -17.53 -37.51 -0.68
C THR A 32 -17.62 -39.00 -0.31
N TYR A 33 -18.83 -39.49 -0.05
CA TYR A 33 -19.05 -40.89 0.35
C TYR A 33 -18.19 -41.32 1.56
N SER A 34 -18.05 -40.44 2.54
CA SER A 34 -17.23 -40.58 3.74
C SER A 34 -15.70 -40.67 3.49
N HIS A 35 -15.23 -40.40 2.29
CA HIS A 35 -13.79 -40.35 2.01
C HIS A 35 -13.13 -39.07 2.52
N GLY A 36 -13.81 -37.92 2.41
CA GLY A 36 -13.30 -36.60 2.72
C GLY A 36 -12.68 -35.88 1.52
N ALA A 37 -12.38 -34.61 1.69
CA ALA A 37 -11.83 -33.74 0.64
C ALA A 37 -10.37 -34.05 0.32
N ASP A 38 -9.98 -34.02 -0.95
CA ASP A 38 -8.58 -34.12 -1.40
C ASP A 38 -7.71 -33.01 -0.88
N ALA A 39 -8.25 -31.79 -0.87
CA ALA A 39 -7.57 -30.60 -0.37
C ALA A 39 -8.57 -29.64 0.29
N VAL A 40 -8.10 -28.91 1.31
CA VAL A 40 -8.83 -27.85 1.98
C VAL A 40 -8.04 -26.55 1.92
N LEU A 41 -8.63 -25.52 1.35
CA LEU A 41 -8.06 -24.16 1.32
C LEU A 41 -8.73 -23.30 2.39
N ILE A 42 -7.95 -22.84 3.38
CA ILE A 42 -8.44 -21.99 4.46
C ILE A 42 -8.16 -20.54 4.10
N THR A 43 -9.17 -19.81 3.66
CA THR A 43 -9.09 -18.37 3.34
C THR A 43 -9.71 -17.49 4.43
N ALA A 44 -10.21 -18.09 5.50
CA ALA A 44 -10.86 -17.40 6.61
C ALA A 44 -9.88 -16.61 7.47
N SER A 45 -10.38 -15.55 8.12
CA SER A 45 -9.69 -14.86 9.21
C SER A 45 -10.51 -15.03 10.49
N ALA A 46 -9.96 -15.74 11.48
CA ALA A 46 -10.60 -16.04 12.75
C ALA A 46 -9.59 -16.18 13.89
N LYS A 47 -9.98 -15.79 15.10
CA LYS A 47 -9.15 -15.94 16.29
C LYS A 47 -9.42 -17.27 17.01
N THR A 48 -9.49 -18.36 16.27
CA THR A 48 -9.81 -19.70 16.82
C THR A 48 -9.04 -20.78 16.08
N ASP A 49 -8.75 -21.88 16.75
CA ASP A 49 -8.13 -23.08 16.19
C ASP A 49 -9.17 -24.07 15.63
N GLU A 50 -10.45 -23.82 15.84
CA GLU A 50 -11.53 -24.68 15.37
C GLU A 50 -11.53 -24.85 13.85
N VAL A 51 -11.11 -23.82 13.12
CA VAL A 51 -11.05 -23.85 11.64
C VAL A 51 -10.04 -24.89 11.13
N ILE A 52 -8.86 -25.00 11.76
CA ILE A 52 -7.85 -26.00 11.35
C ILE A 52 -8.28 -27.40 11.76
N HIS A 53 -8.94 -27.54 12.89
CA HIS A 53 -9.52 -28.80 13.34
C HIS A 53 -10.58 -29.32 12.36
N GLN A 54 -11.58 -28.50 12.01
CA GLN A 54 -12.60 -28.85 11.00
C GLN A 54 -11.98 -29.17 9.63
N ALA A 55 -10.94 -28.43 9.22
CA ALA A 55 -10.22 -28.70 7.97
C ALA A 55 -9.57 -30.09 7.99
N ALA A 56 -9.02 -30.51 9.12
CA ALA A 56 -8.45 -31.83 9.28
C ALA A 56 -9.54 -32.91 9.31
N GLU A 57 -10.66 -32.67 9.97
CA GLU A 57 -11.78 -33.61 10.03
C GLU A 57 -12.40 -33.88 8.66
N MET A 58 -12.61 -32.83 7.84
CA MET A 58 -13.19 -32.99 6.49
C MET A 58 -12.21 -33.50 5.44
N SER A 59 -10.89 -33.52 5.72
CA SER A 59 -9.88 -34.01 4.79
C SER A 59 -9.88 -35.55 4.74
N ARG A 60 -9.65 -36.10 3.54
CA ARG A 60 -9.36 -37.55 3.40
C ARG A 60 -7.99 -37.91 3.97
N LYS A 61 -7.70 -39.22 4.07
CA LYS A 61 -6.33 -39.69 4.36
C LYS A 61 -5.36 -39.14 3.31
N ARG A 62 -4.21 -38.62 3.77
CA ARG A 62 -3.15 -38.03 2.96
C ARG A 62 -3.64 -36.79 2.18
N GLY A 63 -4.72 -36.16 2.65
CA GLY A 63 -5.23 -34.90 2.12
C GLY A 63 -4.28 -33.73 2.40
N ARG A 64 -4.49 -32.63 1.70
CA ARG A 64 -3.64 -31.44 1.82
C ARG A 64 -4.45 -30.27 2.37
N ILE A 65 -3.92 -29.60 3.38
CA ILE A 65 -4.49 -28.36 3.92
C ILE A 65 -3.55 -27.20 3.59
N VAL A 66 -4.09 -26.13 3.00
CA VAL A 66 -3.33 -24.91 2.69
C VAL A 66 -3.98 -23.73 3.40
N LEU A 67 -3.23 -23.06 4.26
CA LEU A 67 -3.67 -21.86 4.96
C LEU A 67 -3.25 -20.61 4.17
N VAL A 68 -4.22 -19.88 3.65
CA VAL A 68 -4.06 -18.59 2.98
C VAL A 68 -4.47 -17.45 3.91
N GLY A 69 -5.51 -17.68 4.74
CA GLY A 69 -6.03 -16.71 5.70
C GLY A 69 -5.20 -16.59 6.98
N VAL A 70 -5.81 -16.04 8.03
CA VAL A 70 -5.18 -15.86 9.35
C VAL A 70 -6.08 -16.50 10.41
N ILE A 71 -5.64 -17.60 11.00
CA ILE A 71 -6.36 -18.34 12.05
C ILE A 71 -5.42 -18.68 13.21
N GLY A 72 -5.97 -19.22 14.31
CA GLY A 72 -5.19 -19.90 15.33
C GLY A 72 -4.52 -21.17 14.77
N LEU A 73 -3.36 -21.52 15.28
CA LEU A 73 -2.56 -22.66 14.82
C LEU A 73 -2.19 -23.61 15.99
N ASP A 74 -3.09 -23.80 16.95
CA ASP A 74 -2.95 -24.88 17.93
C ASP A 74 -3.35 -26.21 17.27
N ILE A 75 -2.35 -26.85 16.64
CA ILE A 75 -2.53 -28.05 15.83
C ILE A 75 -2.52 -29.28 16.75
N ARG A 76 -3.64 -30.00 16.78
CA ARG A 76 -3.76 -31.26 17.51
C ARG A 76 -3.09 -32.38 16.72
N ARG A 77 -2.09 -33.02 17.30
CA ARG A 77 -1.36 -34.13 16.64
C ARG A 77 -2.29 -35.21 16.09
N ASP A 78 -3.31 -35.58 16.85
CA ASP A 78 -4.23 -36.68 16.49
C ASP A 78 -5.01 -36.45 15.21
N ASP A 79 -5.38 -35.20 14.93
CA ASP A 79 -6.13 -34.82 13.72
C ASP A 79 -5.29 -35.10 12.46
N PHE A 80 -4.00 -34.85 12.54
CA PHE A 80 -3.05 -35.00 11.44
C PHE A 80 -2.46 -36.41 11.34
N TYR A 81 -2.08 -36.96 12.47
CA TYR A 81 -1.37 -38.24 12.53
C TYR A 81 -2.17 -39.40 11.94
N LYS A 82 -3.44 -39.55 12.32
CA LYS A 82 -4.29 -40.68 11.89
C LYS A 82 -4.58 -40.65 10.39
N LYS A 83 -4.49 -39.51 9.77
CA LYS A 83 -4.78 -39.32 8.34
C LYS A 83 -3.53 -38.99 7.51
N GLU A 84 -2.34 -38.88 8.12
CA GLU A 84 -1.08 -38.44 7.46
C GLU A 84 -1.26 -37.18 6.63
N LEU A 85 -1.90 -36.14 7.21
CA LEU A 85 -2.22 -34.90 6.50
C LEU A 85 -0.97 -34.07 6.23
N SER A 86 -0.95 -33.41 5.06
CA SER A 86 0.01 -32.38 4.75
C SER A 86 -0.58 -31.00 5.06
N PHE A 87 0.18 -30.15 5.75
CA PHE A 87 -0.22 -28.78 6.05
C PHE A 87 0.85 -27.80 5.56
N GLN A 88 0.42 -26.73 4.92
CA GLN A 88 1.30 -25.67 4.43
C GLN A 88 0.66 -24.30 4.62
N VAL A 89 1.42 -23.35 5.14
CA VAL A 89 1.05 -21.95 5.13
C VAL A 89 1.49 -21.34 3.79
N SER A 90 0.56 -20.68 3.11
CA SER A 90 0.84 -19.93 1.88
C SER A 90 1.52 -18.61 2.24
N CYS A 91 2.61 -18.28 1.57
CA CYS A 91 3.29 -17.01 1.75
C CYS A 91 2.87 -16.04 0.65
N SER A 92 1.96 -15.11 0.98
CA SER A 92 1.59 -13.97 0.12
C SER A 92 1.49 -14.34 -1.38
N TYR A 93 2.34 -13.75 -2.22
CA TYR A 93 2.36 -13.97 -3.68
C TYR A 93 3.17 -15.19 -4.12
N GLY A 94 3.74 -15.93 -3.18
CA GLY A 94 4.57 -17.10 -3.43
C GLY A 94 6.08 -16.83 -3.34
N PRO A 95 6.91 -17.81 -3.73
CA PRO A 95 8.37 -17.69 -3.71
C PRO A 95 8.86 -16.44 -4.46
N GLY A 96 9.80 -15.74 -3.87
CA GLY A 96 10.29 -14.43 -4.29
C GLY A 96 9.83 -13.32 -3.36
N ARG A 97 8.67 -13.45 -2.72
CA ARG A 97 8.21 -12.48 -1.75
C ARG A 97 9.09 -12.48 -0.51
N TYR A 98 9.54 -11.29 -0.10
CA TYR A 98 10.51 -11.04 0.99
C TYR A 98 11.95 -11.50 0.68
N ASP A 99 12.25 -11.86 -0.56
CA ASP A 99 13.59 -12.15 -1.03
C ASP A 99 14.16 -10.90 -1.72
N GLU A 100 15.16 -10.28 -1.10
CA GLU A 100 15.76 -9.03 -1.59
C GLU A 100 16.45 -9.21 -2.96
N ASP A 101 17.05 -10.38 -3.20
CA ASP A 101 17.69 -10.65 -4.48
C ASP A 101 16.65 -10.77 -5.60
N TYR A 102 15.52 -11.36 -5.31
CA TYR A 102 14.41 -11.48 -6.26
C TYR A 102 13.71 -10.14 -6.48
N GLU A 103 13.23 -9.48 -5.40
CA GLU A 103 12.41 -8.26 -5.51
C GLU A 103 13.21 -7.04 -5.99
N ASN A 104 14.45 -6.85 -5.51
CA ASN A 104 15.22 -5.64 -5.75
C ASN A 104 16.31 -5.78 -6.81
N LYS A 105 16.88 -6.99 -6.97
CA LYS A 105 17.96 -7.24 -7.94
C LYS A 105 17.50 -7.98 -9.19
N GLY A 106 16.25 -8.50 -9.22
CA GLY A 106 15.70 -9.21 -10.36
C GLY A 106 16.30 -10.60 -10.59
N ILE A 107 16.88 -11.21 -9.56
CA ILE A 107 17.46 -12.56 -9.65
C ILE A 107 16.34 -13.59 -9.47
N ASP A 108 15.95 -14.25 -10.55
CA ASP A 108 14.88 -15.25 -10.53
C ASP A 108 15.37 -16.61 -10.07
N TYR A 109 14.46 -17.42 -9.51
CA TYR A 109 14.71 -18.81 -9.15
C TYR A 109 14.79 -19.70 -10.38
N PRO A 110 15.62 -20.77 -10.35
CA PRO A 110 15.67 -21.74 -11.44
C PRO A 110 14.31 -22.40 -11.65
N LEU A 111 13.75 -22.25 -12.84
CA LEU A 111 12.41 -22.73 -13.22
C LEU A 111 12.14 -24.21 -12.87
N PRO A 112 13.08 -25.16 -13.06
CA PRO A 112 12.84 -26.56 -12.75
C PRO A 112 12.60 -26.84 -11.26
N PHE A 113 13.10 -25.96 -10.37
CA PHE A 113 12.99 -26.16 -8.92
C PHE A 113 11.91 -25.29 -8.28
N VAL A 114 11.65 -24.10 -8.83
CA VAL A 114 10.63 -23.18 -8.32
C VAL A 114 9.75 -22.73 -9.48
N ARG A 115 8.72 -23.53 -9.78
CA ARG A 115 7.82 -23.28 -10.93
C ARG A 115 6.97 -22.02 -10.73
N TRP A 116 6.46 -21.80 -9.53
CA TRP A 116 5.49 -20.79 -9.21
C TRP A 116 6.09 -19.71 -8.32
N THR A 117 6.83 -18.77 -8.94
CA THR A 117 7.33 -17.58 -8.27
C THR A 117 6.29 -16.45 -8.28
N GLU A 118 6.49 -15.41 -7.48
CA GLU A 118 5.63 -14.24 -7.42
C GLU A 118 5.27 -13.71 -8.82
N LYS A 119 6.27 -13.44 -9.65
CA LYS A 119 6.06 -12.94 -11.02
C LYS A 119 5.24 -13.91 -11.87
N ARG A 120 5.58 -15.20 -11.84
CA ARG A 120 4.88 -16.22 -12.66
C ARG A 120 3.44 -16.42 -12.19
N ASN A 121 3.17 -16.25 -10.90
CA ASN A 121 1.81 -16.27 -10.36
C ASN A 121 1.00 -15.09 -10.91
N PHE A 122 1.53 -13.87 -10.90
CA PHE A 122 0.86 -12.71 -11.50
C PHE A 122 0.64 -12.91 -13.00
N GLU A 123 1.65 -13.32 -13.75
CA GLU A 123 1.53 -13.57 -15.19
C GLU A 123 0.45 -14.61 -15.50
N THR A 124 0.39 -15.70 -14.74
CA THR A 124 -0.60 -16.77 -14.94
C THR A 124 -2.02 -16.28 -14.67
N VAL A 125 -2.25 -15.53 -13.60
CA VAL A 125 -3.58 -14.98 -13.28
C VAL A 125 -4.01 -13.96 -14.34
N LEU A 126 -3.13 -13.05 -14.74
CA LEU A 126 -3.42 -12.07 -15.79
C LEU A 126 -3.74 -12.74 -17.13
N GLN A 127 -3.00 -13.78 -17.50
CA GLN A 127 -3.27 -14.57 -18.69
C GLN A 127 -4.63 -15.25 -18.60
N ALA A 128 -4.97 -15.87 -17.48
CA ALA A 128 -6.27 -16.52 -17.28
C ALA A 128 -7.44 -15.53 -17.38
N ILE A 129 -7.28 -14.31 -16.85
CA ILE A 129 -8.27 -13.22 -17.02
C ILE A 129 -8.38 -12.83 -18.51
N SER A 130 -7.24 -12.62 -19.19
CA SER A 130 -7.21 -12.24 -20.61
C SER A 130 -7.87 -13.27 -21.53
N MET A 131 -7.71 -14.56 -21.20
CA MET A 131 -8.33 -15.68 -21.95
C MET A 131 -9.81 -15.92 -21.57
N GLY A 132 -10.35 -15.17 -20.60
CA GLY A 132 -11.71 -15.36 -20.11
C GLY A 132 -11.91 -16.60 -19.22
N ASN A 133 -10.84 -17.26 -18.80
CA ASN A 133 -10.92 -18.42 -17.89
C ASN A 133 -11.27 -18.02 -16.46
N ILE A 134 -10.99 -16.77 -16.08
CA ILE A 134 -11.36 -16.17 -14.79
C ILE A 134 -12.18 -14.91 -15.06
N ASP A 135 -13.44 -14.92 -14.64
CA ASP A 135 -14.31 -13.75 -14.64
C ASP A 135 -14.20 -13.00 -13.32
N VAL A 136 -13.47 -11.88 -13.33
CA VAL A 136 -13.35 -10.98 -12.17
C VAL A 136 -14.37 -9.86 -12.17
N LYS A 137 -15.02 -9.58 -13.31
CA LYS A 137 -15.97 -8.46 -13.43
C LYS A 137 -17.18 -8.60 -12.52
N SER A 138 -17.66 -9.82 -12.36
CA SER A 138 -18.78 -10.12 -11.46
C SER A 138 -18.44 -9.97 -9.96
N LEU A 139 -17.17 -9.81 -9.61
CA LEU A 139 -16.71 -9.56 -8.25
C LEU A 139 -16.58 -8.07 -7.94
N ILE A 140 -16.61 -7.20 -8.97
CA ILE A 140 -16.54 -5.74 -8.79
C ILE A 140 -17.91 -5.28 -8.34
N THR A 141 -17.99 -4.88 -7.07
CA THR A 141 -19.23 -4.44 -6.44
C THR A 141 -19.48 -2.95 -6.57
N GLU A 142 -18.40 -2.18 -6.74
CA GLU A 142 -18.49 -0.74 -6.89
C GLU A 142 -17.29 -0.13 -7.62
N GLU A 143 -17.55 1.00 -8.28
CA GLU A 143 -16.52 1.84 -8.89
C GLU A 143 -16.71 3.26 -8.37
N VAL A 144 -15.67 3.85 -7.77
CA VAL A 144 -15.72 5.14 -7.11
C VAL A 144 -14.61 6.04 -7.63
N ASP A 145 -14.92 7.32 -7.90
CA ASP A 145 -13.89 8.28 -8.28
C ASP A 145 -12.85 8.45 -7.17
N LEU A 146 -11.58 8.60 -7.53
CA LEU A 146 -10.48 8.74 -6.57
C LEU A 146 -10.73 9.83 -5.51
N LYS A 147 -11.38 10.94 -5.88
CA LYS A 147 -11.72 12.05 -4.94
C LYS A 147 -12.67 11.60 -3.83
N ASP A 148 -13.45 10.55 -4.07
CA ASP A 148 -14.45 9.99 -3.16
C ASP A 148 -13.95 8.72 -2.45
N TYR A 149 -12.64 8.48 -2.42
CA TYR A 149 -12.01 7.26 -1.88
C TYR A 149 -12.43 6.93 -0.43
N GLU A 150 -12.80 7.95 0.34
CA GLU A 150 -13.27 7.78 1.72
C GLU A 150 -14.57 6.96 1.81
N LYS A 151 -15.38 6.92 0.75
CA LYS A 151 -16.57 6.07 0.68
C LYS A 151 -16.22 4.59 0.77
N ILE A 152 -15.05 4.21 0.24
CA ILE A 152 -14.53 2.83 0.32
C ILE A 152 -13.77 2.60 1.62
N TYR A 153 -12.79 3.45 1.93
CA TYR A 153 -11.87 3.24 3.05
C TYR A 153 -12.42 3.67 4.41
N GLY A 154 -13.43 4.55 4.45
CA GLY A 154 -14.02 5.07 5.69
C GLY A 154 -14.79 4.03 6.50
N ASP A 155 -15.41 3.05 5.84
CA ASP A 155 -16.19 2.01 6.51
C ASP A 155 -16.22 0.67 5.72
N MET A 156 -15.06 0.12 5.47
CA MET A 156 -14.89 -1.14 4.72
C MET A 156 -15.70 -2.33 5.28
N ARG A 157 -16.12 -2.27 6.54
CA ARG A 157 -16.87 -3.36 7.19
C ARG A 157 -18.37 -3.30 6.94
N LYS A 158 -18.93 -2.13 6.62
CA LYS A 158 -20.38 -1.93 6.51
C LYS A 158 -20.95 -2.23 5.12
N HIS A 159 -20.14 -2.23 4.08
CA HIS A 159 -20.66 -2.19 2.71
C HIS A 159 -20.75 -3.53 2.00
N GLY A 160 -20.39 -4.67 2.62
CA GLY A 160 -20.49 -5.99 1.95
C GLY A 160 -19.67 -6.06 0.64
N SER A 161 -18.82 -5.07 0.35
CA SER A 161 -18.03 -4.98 -0.87
C SER A 161 -17.08 -6.15 -0.99
N ILE A 162 -16.98 -6.72 -2.20
CA ILE A 162 -16.01 -7.77 -2.54
C ILE A 162 -14.79 -7.15 -3.18
N ALA A 163 -15.00 -6.32 -4.22
CA ALA A 163 -13.94 -5.59 -4.88
C ALA A 163 -14.43 -4.19 -5.25
N SER A 164 -13.66 -3.17 -4.85
CA SER A 164 -13.91 -1.76 -5.18
C SER A 164 -12.82 -1.26 -6.10
N ILE A 165 -13.20 -0.56 -7.18
CA ILE A 165 -12.26 0.06 -8.11
C ILE A 165 -12.26 1.57 -7.91
N LEU A 166 -11.07 2.15 -7.72
CA LEU A 166 -10.88 3.59 -7.74
C LEU A 166 -10.60 4.06 -9.17
N LYS A 167 -11.45 4.93 -9.70
CA LYS A 167 -11.28 5.53 -11.01
C LYS A 167 -10.44 6.80 -10.91
N TYR A 168 -9.32 6.81 -11.61
CA TYR A 168 -8.49 7.98 -11.74
C TYR A 168 -8.99 8.85 -12.91
N PRO A 169 -8.98 10.19 -12.78
CA PRO A 169 -9.36 11.06 -13.89
C PRO A 169 -8.37 10.90 -15.05
N VAL A 170 -8.91 10.75 -16.26
CA VAL A 170 -8.11 10.51 -17.48
C VAL A 170 -7.21 11.71 -17.79
N ASP A 171 -7.69 12.92 -17.51
CA ASP A 171 -6.99 14.18 -17.80
C ASP A 171 -6.34 14.82 -16.55
N ALA A 172 -5.94 13.99 -15.57
CA ALA A 172 -5.29 14.48 -14.36
C ALA A 172 -3.97 15.18 -14.70
N LYS A 173 -3.99 16.49 -14.71
CA LYS A 173 -2.76 17.30 -14.78
C LYS A 173 -1.98 17.09 -13.50
N ARG A 174 -0.71 16.72 -13.63
CA ARG A 174 0.20 16.63 -12.50
C ARG A 174 0.44 18.05 -11.96
N ASN A 175 -0.24 18.40 -10.89
CA ASN A 175 0.00 19.65 -10.19
C ASN A 175 1.10 19.43 -9.14
N THR A 176 2.22 20.13 -9.30
CA THR A 176 3.35 20.07 -8.37
C THR A 176 3.15 21.00 -7.17
N ILE A 177 2.21 21.95 -7.24
CA ILE A 177 1.92 22.93 -6.21
C ILE A 177 0.54 22.66 -5.61
N VAL A 178 0.45 22.72 -4.29
CA VAL A 178 -0.80 22.69 -3.54
C VAL A 178 -0.90 23.99 -2.73
N GLU A 179 -1.97 24.73 -2.90
CA GLU A 179 -2.32 25.86 -2.04
C GLU A 179 -2.75 25.31 -0.66
N VAL A 180 -2.15 25.81 0.41
CA VAL A 180 -2.36 25.28 1.77
C VAL A 180 -3.12 26.26 2.64
N ALA A 181 -2.79 27.53 2.54
CA ALA A 181 -3.45 28.61 3.24
C ALA A 181 -3.70 29.79 2.30
N SER A 182 -4.82 30.45 2.51
CA SER A 182 -5.17 31.71 1.82
C SER A 182 -4.55 32.92 2.51
N ALA A 183 -3.38 32.79 3.11
CA ALA A 183 -2.72 33.87 3.79
C ALA A 183 -2.27 34.93 2.76
N ASP A 184 -2.94 36.02 2.74
CA ASP A 184 -2.50 37.18 2.02
C ASP A 184 -1.43 37.90 2.86
N PHE A 185 -0.15 37.62 2.54
CA PHE A 185 0.94 38.35 3.17
C PHE A 185 0.97 39.75 2.55
N SER A 186 0.52 40.73 3.30
CA SER A 186 0.66 42.16 2.95
C SER A 186 2.13 42.61 2.81
N VAL A 187 3.08 41.72 3.16
CA VAL A 187 4.52 41.97 3.13
C VAL A 187 5.08 41.56 1.76
N THR A 188 5.64 42.53 1.06
CA THR A 188 6.21 42.34 -0.28
C THR A 188 7.67 41.88 -0.29
N LYS A 189 8.33 41.81 0.87
CA LYS A 189 9.75 41.41 1.03
C LYS A 189 9.95 40.42 2.16
N GLY A 190 11.04 39.65 2.09
CA GLY A 190 11.41 38.69 3.12
C GLY A 190 10.62 37.37 3.09
N GLN A 191 10.02 37.02 1.94
CA GLN A 191 9.32 35.76 1.80
C GLN A 191 10.26 34.58 1.60
N ILE A 192 10.03 33.50 2.34
CA ILE A 192 10.94 32.38 2.43
C ILE A 192 10.35 31.15 1.69
N GLY A 193 11.20 30.51 0.88
CA GLY A 193 10.98 29.17 0.36
C GLY A 193 11.88 28.16 1.05
N ILE A 194 11.34 27.09 1.61
CA ILE A 194 12.10 26.05 2.29
C ILE A 194 12.18 24.82 1.39
N ILE A 195 13.37 24.34 1.08
CA ILE A 195 13.62 23.11 0.33
C ILE A 195 14.14 22.05 1.30
N GLY A 196 13.28 21.07 1.59
CA GLY A 196 13.54 20.03 2.57
C GLY A 196 12.53 20.04 3.71
N ALA A 197 11.72 18.99 3.80
CA ALA A 197 10.68 18.84 4.80
C ALA A 197 11.01 17.69 5.78
N GLY A 198 12.28 17.63 6.19
CA GLY A 198 12.81 16.63 7.11
C GLY A 198 12.69 16.99 8.59
N ASN A 199 13.24 16.14 9.45
CA ASN A 199 13.20 16.31 10.91
C ASN A 199 13.84 17.62 11.37
N PHE A 200 14.97 18.01 10.80
CA PHE A 200 15.64 19.27 11.16
C PHE A 200 14.74 20.47 10.86
N THR A 201 14.12 20.50 9.69
CA THR A 201 13.16 21.56 9.33
C THR A 201 12.00 21.57 10.30
N SER A 202 11.39 20.41 10.59
CA SER A 202 10.17 20.34 11.40
C SER A 202 10.41 20.62 12.88
N ALA A 203 11.53 20.13 13.43
CA ALA A 203 11.79 20.19 14.88
C ALA A 203 12.59 21.42 15.31
N THR A 204 13.41 21.98 14.44
CA THR A 204 14.34 23.07 14.76
C THR A 204 14.04 24.36 14.01
N MET A 205 14.01 24.30 12.68
CA MET A 205 13.89 25.52 11.88
C MET A 205 12.50 26.16 11.92
N LEU A 206 11.45 25.38 11.71
CA LEU A 206 10.10 25.93 11.68
C LEU A 206 9.69 26.59 12.99
N PRO A 207 9.94 26.01 14.19
CA PRO A 207 9.66 26.70 15.45
C PRO A 207 10.40 28.03 15.60
N ALA A 208 11.68 28.09 15.17
CA ALA A 208 12.47 29.29 15.22
C ALA A 208 11.98 30.38 14.26
N LEU A 209 11.66 29.99 13.02
CA LEU A 209 11.11 30.90 12.00
C LEU A 209 9.74 31.42 12.40
N THR A 210 8.87 30.57 12.93
CA THR A 210 7.54 30.99 13.44
C THR A 210 7.67 31.97 14.57
N LYS A 211 8.58 31.71 15.55
CA LYS A 211 8.84 32.62 16.66
C LYS A 211 9.40 33.97 16.18
N ALA A 212 10.17 33.98 15.10
CA ALA A 212 10.73 35.17 14.47
C ALA A 212 9.69 35.94 13.59
N GLY A 213 8.48 35.42 13.45
CA GLY A 213 7.46 36.03 12.58
C GLY A 213 7.79 35.92 11.08
N ALA A 214 8.55 34.93 10.67
CA ALA A 214 8.97 34.77 9.29
C ALA A 214 7.81 34.38 8.36
N HIS A 215 7.80 34.93 7.16
CA HIS A 215 6.76 34.67 6.15
C HIS A 215 7.19 33.51 5.25
N ILE A 216 6.67 32.32 5.55
CA ILE A 216 6.98 31.12 4.76
C ILE A 216 5.98 30.99 3.62
N ARG A 217 6.48 31.20 2.40
CA ARG A 217 5.66 31.11 1.19
C ARG A 217 5.55 29.66 0.68
N TYR A 218 6.68 28.94 0.66
CA TYR A 218 6.72 27.55 0.19
C TYR A 218 7.45 26.62 1.16
N ILE A 219 6.98 25.39 1.20
CA ILE A 219 7.76 24.24 1.67
C ILE A 219 7.80 23.19 0.56
N ALA A 220 9.00 22.69 0.23
CA ALA A 220 9.21 21.68 -0.80
C ALA A 220 9.73 20.35 -0.25
N SER A 221 9.23 19.26 -0.79
CA SER A 221 9.82 17.93 -0.63
C SER A 221 9.56 17.06 -1.86
N ALA A 222 10.48 16.18 -2.23
CA ALA A 222 10.39 15.37 -3.46
C ALA A 222 9.09 14.56 -3.60
N GLN A 223 8.53 14.07 -2.51
CA GLN A 223 7.27 13.32 -2.50
C GLN A 223 6.03 14.18 -2.22
N GLY A 224 6.18 15.45 -1.89
CA GLY A 224 5.10 16.41 -1.68
C GLY A 224 4.35 16.26 -0.36
N LEU A 225 4.06 15.05 0.12
CA LEU A 225 3.22 14.84 1.30
C LEU A 225 3.80 15.48 2.57
N SER A 226 5.07 15.25 2.86
CA SER A 226 5.75 15.85 4.01
C SER A 226 5.78 17.38 3.93
N ALA A 227 5.96 17.93 2.71
CA ALA A 227 5.87 19.38 2.47
C ALA A 227 4.48 19.91 2.80
N LYS A 228 3.43 19.24 2.35
CA LYS A 228 2.03 19.65 2.63
C LYS A 228 1.72 19.64 4.13
N VAL A 229 2.09 18.57 4.83
CA VAL A 229 1.87 18.45 6.29
C VAL A 229 2.60 19.57 7.05
N LEU A 230 3.88 19.83 6.71
CA LEU A 230 4.64 20.87 7.36
C LEU A 230 4.14 22.28 6.99
N ALA A 231 3.72 22.49 5.75
CA ALA A 231 3.14 23.76 5.32
C ALA A 231 1.86 24.09 6.10
N GLN A 232 0.98 23.12 6.29
CA GLN A 232 -0.22 23.27 7.12
C GLN A 232 0.14 23.63 8.57
N LYS A 233 1.10 22.93 9.16
CA LYS A 233 1.54 23.16 10.54
C LYS A 233 2.21 24.51 10.74
N ALA A 234 2.96 24.99 9.75
CA ALA A 234 3.71 26.25 9.80
C ALA A 234 2.90 27.46 9.30
N GLY A 235 1.69 27.29 8.80
CA GLY A 235 0.92 28.37 8.16
C GLY A 235 1.56 28.86 6.86
N ALA A 236 2.33 28.03 6.16
CA ALA A 236 2.89 28.40 4.86
C ALA A 236 1.81 28.44 3.78
N MET A 237 2.00 29.29 2.77
CA MET A 237 0.99 29.46 1.71
C MET A 237 0.88 28.24 0.82
N LYS A 238 2.02 27.63 0.45
CA LYS A 238 2.09 26.60 -0.58
C LYS A 238 2.99 25.44 -0.17
N ALA A 239 2.64 24.25 -0.63
CA ALA A 239 3.51 23.09 -0.63
C ALA A 239 3.82 22.68 -2.07
N THR A 240 5.04 22.19 -2.33
CA THR A 240 5.40 21.73 -3.67
C THR A 240 6.24 20.45 -3.63
N SER A 241 6.10 19.65 -4.69
CA SER A 241 6.99 18.49 -4.96
C SER A 241 8.16 18.84 -5.90
N ASP A 242 8.17 20.06 -6.46
CA ASP A 242 9.24 20.56 -7.30
C ASP A 242 9.80 21.88 -6.74
N TYR A 243 11.01 21.84 -6.19
CA TYR A 243 11.66 23.03 -5.63
C TYR A 243 11.90 24.14 -6.66
N LYS A 244 11.94 23.81 -7.96
CA LYS A 244 12.12 24.78 -9.02
C LYS A 244 10.96 25.79 -9.09
N GLU A 245 9.78 25.41 -8.61
CA GLU A 245 8.65 26.34 -8.51
C GLU A 245 8.92 27.46 -7.49
N ILE A 246 9.66 27.15 -6.42
CA ILE A 246 10.14 28.18 -5.47
C ILE A 246 11.08 29.18 -6.16
N LEU A 247 11.98 28.67 -6.98
CA LEU A 247 12.97 29.49 -7.67
C LEU A 247 12.36 30.40 -8.74
N LYS A 248 11.28 29.96 -9.37
CA LYS A 248 10.53 30.74 -10.38
C LYS A 248 9.65 31.84 -9.76
N ASP A 249 9.22 31.69 -8.51
CA ASP A 249 8.34 32.67 -7.89
C ASP A 249 9.13 33.92 -7.51
N ALA A 250 8.81 35.06 -8.18
CA ALA A 250 9.47 36.34 -7.96
C ALA A 250 9.26 36.93 -6.54
N ALA A 251 8.20 36.48 -5.85
CA ALA A 251 7.90 36.88 -4.49
C ALA A 251 8.77 36.22 -3.42
N VAL A 252 9.50 35.12 -3.76
CA VAL A 252 10.44 34.48 -2.84
C VAL A 252 11.78 35.22 -2.88
N ASP A 253 12.22 35.74 -1.74
CA ASP A 253 13.49 36.43 -1.61
C ASP A 253 14.61 35.49 -1.12
N LEU A 254 14.31 34.63 -0.14
CA LEU A 254 15.26 33.73 0.52
C LEU A 254 14.86 32.26 0.31
N VAL A 255 15.82 31.46 -0.10
CA VAL A 255 15.69 30.01 -0.18
C VAL A 255 16.50 29.35 0.93
N MET A 256 15.85 28.55 1.75
CA MET A 256 16.48 27.78 2.82
C MET A 256 16.58 26.31 2.43
N ILE A 257 17.80 25.78 2.32
CA ILE A 257 18.07 24.42 1.86
C ILE A 257 18.45 23.56 3.05
N THR A 258 17.62 22.55 3.34
CA THR A 258 17.73 21.63 4.49
C THR A 258 17.56 20.17 4.06
N THR A 259 17.92 19.88 2.83
CA THR A 259 17.84 18.53 2.22
C THR A 259 18.95 17.60 2.71
N ARG A 260 19.12 16.47 2.05
CA ARG A 260 20.31 15.62 2.23
C ARG A 260 21.54 16.31 1.64
N HIS A 261 22.70 16.08 2.25
CA HIS A 261 23.96 16.79 1.97
C HIS A 261 24.38 16.75 0.50
N ASN A 262 24.16 15.64 -0.17
CA ASN A 262 24.52 15.44 -1.58
C ASN A 262 23.68 16.31 -2.57
N LEU A 263 22.66 17.00 -2.08
CA LEU A 263 21.83 17.88 -2.91
C LEU A 263 22.15 19.37 -2.67
N HIS A 264 22.94 19.70 -1.64
CA HIS A 264 23.16 21.06 -1.22
C HIS A 264 23.82 21.90 -2.33
N ALA A 265 24.96 21.47 -2.84
CA ALA A 265 25.72 22.23 -3.84
C ALA A 265 24.88 22.55 -5.09
N SER A 266 24.20 21.56 -5.66
CA SER A 266 23.39 21.76 -6.86
C SER A 266 22.22 22.71 -6.62
N MET A 267 21.52 22.56 -5.49
CA MET A 267 20.38 23.42 -5.15
C MET A 267 20.80 24.85 -4.82
N VAL A 268 21.96 25.01 -4.18
CA VAL A 268 22.57 26.36 -3.95
C VAL A 268 22.85 27.04 -5.27
N LEU A 269 23.50 26.35 -6.21
CA LEU A 269 23.77 26.90 -7.55
C LEU A 269 22.49 27.29 -8.28
N ASP A 270 21.45 26.47 -8.24
CA ASP A 270 20.18 26.80 -8.87
C ASP A 270 19.51 28.01 -8.24
N ALA A 271 19.54 28.14 -6.91
CA ALA A 271 18.99 29.27 -6.20
C ALA A 271 19.76 30.59 -6.50
N LEU A 272 21.10 30.53 -6.53
CA LEU A 272 21.93 31.68 -6.88
C LEU A 272 21.71 32.13 -8.34
N ARG A 273 21.61 31.19 -9.28
CA ARG A 273 21.26 31.48 -10.69
C ARG A 273 19.90 32.12 -10.82
N ALA A 274 18.93 31.73 -9.95
CA ALA A 274 17.62 32.35 -9.85
C ALA A 274 17.64 33.69 -9.08
N LYS A 275 18.81 34.22 -8.70
CA LYS A 275 19.02 35.48 -7.97
C LYS A 275 18.31 35.51 -6.61
N LYS A 276 18.23 34.36 -5.93
CA LYS A 276 17.68 34.25 -4.58
C LYS A 276 18.78 34.34 -3.54
N HIS A 277 18.49 34.95 -2.39
CA HIS A 277 19.31 34.75 -1.21
C HIS A 277 19.27 33.30 -0.76
N VAL A 278 20.38 32.78 -0.25
CA VAL A 278 20.47 31.35 0.11
C VAL A 278 20.95 31.19 1.54
N PHE A 279 20.20 30.40 2.29
CA PHE A 279 20.67 29.73 3.50
C PHE A 279 20.79 28.24 3.19
N VAL A 280 21.90 27.61 3.53
CA VAL A 280 22.08 26.17 3.36
C VAL A 280 22.65 25.56 4.64
N GLU A 281 22.08 24.40 5.02
CA GLU A 281 22.64 23.60 6.10
C GLU A 281 24.04 23.05 5.74
N LYS A 282 24.84 22.84 6.78
CA LYS A 282 26.18 22.26 6.64
C LYS A 282 26.09 20.76 6.28
N PRO A 283 27.05 20.26 5.52
CA PRO A 283 28.09 20.96 4.75
C PRO A 283 27.52 21.55 3.46
N LEU A 284 28.15 22.61 2.95
CA LEU A 284 27.77 23.24 1.69
C LEU A 284 27.96 22.26 0.52
N CYS A 285 29.03 21.48 0.54
CA CYS A 285 29.41 20.50 -0.49
C CYS A 285 30.10 19.30 0.17
N LEU A 286 30.17 18.18 -0.55
CA LEU A 286 30.78 16.94 -0.07
C LEU A 286 32.22 16.72 -0.57
N ASN A 287 32.60 17.41 -1.64
CA ASN A 287 33.93 17.29 -2.25
C ASN A 287 34.34 18.60 -2.92
N GLN A 288 35.64 18.68 -3.32
CA GLN A 288 36.22 19.88 -3.89
C GLN A 288 35.63 20.25 -5.26
N ALA A 289 35.10 19.31 -6.02
CA ALA A 289 34.50 19.57 -7.34
C ALA A 289 33.16 20.27 -7.24
N GLU A 290 32.39 20.01 -6.18
CA GLU A 290 31.13 20.69 -5.87
C GLU A 290 31.38 22.13 -5.41
#